data_8030f6f11e912e6c17d1986fdc8e323f
#
_entry.id   8030f6f11e912e6c17d1986fdc8e323f
#
_cell.length_a   1.000
_cell.length_b   1.000
_cell.length_c   1.000
_cell.angle_alpha   90.00
_cell.angle_beta   90.00
_cell.angle_gamma   90.00
#
_symmetry.space_group_name_H-M   'P 1'
#
loop_
_entity.id
_entity.type
_entity.pdbx_description
1 polymer ?
#
loop_
_entity_poly.entity_id
_entity_poly.type
_entity_poly.pdbx_seq_one_letter_code
_entity_poly.pdbx_strand_id
1 'polypeptide(L)'
;MIKILIADDHVLFREGMESLLKNHADFEIAGSASDGREAVAMARSLQPDLVLMDVTMPNLNGILATAQITAKQPQIAVIVLSMHSDRRFIAETLKAGARGYLLKESSSQTVIEAIHSVMGGEIYLSDKACTVLVEDYLRLLGSESADKTNPLSEREMEVLLLLVKGRNGKQIADTLSISKNTVDTHRRRILDKLGCASMAELTKYAIREGFLTLE
;
A
#
# COMPACT_ATOMS: atom_id res chain seq x y z
N MET A 1 13.45 -26.05 -11.44
CA MET A 1 12.88 -25.06 -12.39
C MET A 1 11.76 -24.37 -11.64
N ILE A 2 11.81 -23.05 -11.53
CA ILE A 2 10.83 -22.23 -10.77
C ILE A 2 9.65 -21.94 -11.69
N LYS A 3 8.43 -22.35 -11.29
CA LYS A 3 7.20 -22.09 -12.04
C LYS A 3 6.65 -20.71 -11.69
N ILE A 4 6.53 -19.85 -12.69
CA ILE A 4 6.18 -18.44 -12.51
C ILE A 4 4.84 -18.14 -13.20
N LEU A 5 3.92 -17.55 -12.47
CA LEU A 5 2.71 -16.92 -13.00
C LEU A 5 2.95 -15.40 -13.09
N ILE A 6 2.63 -14.80 -14.24
CA ILE A 6 2.75 -13.36 -14.47
C ILE A 6 1.36 -12.75 -14.49
N ALA A 7 1.10 -11.74 -13.66
CA ALA A 7 -0.17 -11.04 -13.60
C ALA A 7 0.04 -9.54 -13.80
N ASP A 8 -0.40 -9.01 -14.95
CA ASP A 8 -0.29 -7.60 -15.33
C ASP A 8 -1.34 -7.28 -16.39
N ASP A 9 -2.01 -6.15 -16.34
CA ASP A 9 -3.01 -5.75 -17.32
C ASP A 9 -2.38 -5.16 -18.60
N HIS A 10 -1.10 -4.77 -18.55
CA HIS A 10 -0.35 -4.25 -19.69
C HIS A 10 0.22 -5.39 -20.54
N VAL A 11 -0.36 -5.62 -21.72
CA VAL A 11 0.02 -6.72 -22.63
C VAL A 11 1.52 -6.70 -22.97
N LEU A 12 2.07 -5.54 -23.37
CA LEU A 12 3.48 -5.42 -23.75
C LEU A 12 4.42 -5.72 -22.58
N PHE A 13 4.10 -5.29 -21.37
CA PHE A 13 4.90 -5.58 -20.19
C PHE A 13 4.90 -7.06 -19.88
N ARG A 14 3.73 -7.69 -19.94
CA ARG A 14 3.54 -9.12 -19.72
C ARG A 14 4.31 -9.97 -20.72
N GLU A 15 4.18 -9.68 -22.03
CA GLU A 15 4.93 -10.35 -23.10
C GLU A 15 6.46 -10.15 -22.97
N GLY A 16 6.89 -8.93 -22.62
CA GLY A 16 8.29 -8.62 -22.37
C GLY A 16 8.87 -9.42 -21.20
N MET A 17 8.11 -9.53 -20.09
CA MET A 17 8.50 -10.31 -18.93
C MET A 17 8.53 -11.81 -19.24
N GLU A 18 7.55 -12.33 -19.98
CA GLU A 18 7.60 -13.72 -20.46
C GLU A 18 8.82 -14.00 -21.32
N SER A 19 9.14 -13.12 -22.27
CA SER A 19 10.32 -13.26 -23.13
C SER A 19 11.62 -13.24 -22.33
N LEU A 20 11.71 -12.33 -21.35
CA LEU A 20 12.84 -12.24 -20.44
C LEU A 20 13.06 -13.56 -19.70
N LEU A 21 12.03 -14.06 -19.04
CA LEU A 21 12.13 -15.23 -18.16
C LEU A 21 12.31 -16.54 -18.94
N LYS A 22 11.71 -16.69 -20.12
CA LYS A 22 11.90 -17.86 -21.00
C LYS A 22 13.34 -18.06 -21.47
N ASN A 23 14.15 -16.99 -21.46
CA ASN A 23 15.58 -17.09 -21.82
C ASN A 23 16.46 -17.63 -20.69
N HIS A 24 15.92 -17.89 -19.51
CA HIS A 24 16.61 -18.46 -18.37
C HIS A 24 16.19 -19.90 -18.11
N ALA A 25 17.15 -20.82 -18.07
CA ALA A 25 16.90 -22.25 -17.92
C ALA A 25 16.24 -22.62 -16.56
N ASP A 26 16.36 -21.74 -15.57
CA ASP A 26 15.83 -21.96 -14.21
C ASP A 26 14.35 -21.69 -14.09
N PHE A 27 13.73 -21.03 -15.08
CA PHE A 27 12.35 -20.54 -15.01
C PHE A 27 11.44 -21.25 -16.01
N GLU A 28 10.20 -21.48 -15.58
CA GLU A 28 9.09 -21.99 -16.38
C GLU A 28 7.91 -21.04 -16.23
N ILE A 29 7.35 -20.54 -17.33
CA ILE A 29 6.14 -19.72 -17.29
C ILE A 29 4.94 -20.66 -17.21
N ALA A 30 4.31 -20.70 -16.02
CA ALA A 30 3.13 -21.50 -15.77
C ALA A 30 1.86 -20.90 -16.44
N GLY A 31 1.84 -19.58 -16.59
CA GLY A 31 0.75 -18.88 -17.25
C GLY A 31 0.86 -17.36 -17.09
N SER A 32 -0.11 -16.64 -17.68
CA SER A 32 -0.21 -15.20 -17.56
C SER A 32 -1.67 -14.77 -17.38
N ALA A 33 -1.89 -13.81 -16.48
CA ALA A 33 -3.19 -13.26 -16.11
C ALA A 33 -3.25 -11.77 -16.45
N SER A 34 -4.42 -11.28 -16.84
CA SER A 34 -4.67 -9.89 -17.19
C SER A 34 -5.35 -9.07 -16.08
N ASP A 35 -5.76 -9.73 -15.01
CA ASP A 35 -6.34 -9.10 -13.82
C ASP A 35 -6.13 -9.94 -12.56
N GLY A 36 -6.43 -9.35 -11.40
CA GLY A 36 -6.21 -10.02 -10.12
C GLY A 36 -7.14 -11.21 -9.85
N ARG A 37 -8.35 -11.25 -10.43
CA ARG A 37 -9.25 -12.40 -10.27
C ARG A 37 -8.75 -13.59 -11.05
N GLU A 38 -8.30 -13.35 -12.27
CA GLU A 38 -7.68 -14.36 -13.11
C GLU A 38 -6.40 -14.88 -12.45
N ALA A 39 -5.55 -13.98 -11.91
CA ALA A 39 -4.34 -14.37 -11.18
C ALA A 39 -4.63 -15.28 -9.99
N VAL A 40 -5.64 -14.97 -9.16
CA VAL A 40 -6.06 -15.81 -8.02
C VAL A 40 -6.56 -17.18 -8.50
N ALA A 41 -7.38 -17.22 -9.57
CA ALA A 41 -7.89 -18.46 -10.12
C ALA A 41 -6.76 -19.36 -10.69
N MET A 42 -5.84 -18.74 -11.44
CA MET A 42 -4.69 -19.44 -12.03
C MET A 42 -3.68 -19.89 -10.98
N ALA A 43 -3.41 -19.08 -9.96
CA ALA A 43 -2.56 -19.50 -8.83
C ALA A 43 -3.09 -20.77 -8.17
N ARG A 44 -4.43 -20.85 -8.00
CA ARG A 44 -5.09 -22.04 -7.44
C ARG A 44 -4.97 -23.27 -8.33
N SER A 45 -5.16 -23.13 -9.64
CA SER A 45 -5.17 -24.26 -10.57
C SER A 45 -3.79 -24.72 -11.00
N LEU A 46 -2.86 -23.78 -11.21
CA LEU A 46 -1.53 -24.07 -11.73
C LEU A 46 -0.49 -24.32 -10.63
N GLN A 47 -0.77 -23.90 -9.39
CA GLN A 47 0.14 -24.04 -8.24
C GLN A 47 1.58 -23.59 -8.58
N PRO A 48 1.77 -22.34 -9.05
CA PRO A 48 3.10 -21.83 -9.34
C PRO A 48 3.94 -21.72 -8.05
N ASP A 49 5.26 -21.70 -8.19
CA ASP A 49 6.15 -21.43 -7.05
C ASP A 49 6.16 -19.93 -6.70
N LEU A 50 6.01 -19.10 -7.75
CA LEU A 50 6.09 -17.65 -7.63
C LEU A 50 5.07 -16.95 -8.54
N VAL A 51 4.50 -15.84 -8.05
CA VAL A 51 3.67 -14.92 -8.82
C VAL A 51 4.38 -13.58 -8.93
N LEU A 52 4.58 -13.09 -10.16
CA LEU A 52 4.90 -11.69 -10.43
C LEU A 52 3.57 -10.94 -10.60
N MET A 53 3.28 -9.99 -9.71
CA MET A 53 1.98 -9.38 -9.56
C MET A 53 2.04 -7.86 -9.76
N ASP A 54 1.34 -7.33 -10.74
CA ASP A 54 1.14 -5.88 -10.82
C ASP A 54 0.20 -5.39 -9.70
N VAL A 55 0.48 -4.20 -9.16
CA VAL A 55 -0.39 -3.56 -8.16
C VAL A 55 -1.70 -3.08 -8.77
N THR A 56 -1.61 -2.44 -9.94
CA THR A 56 -2.74 -1.71 -10.53
C THR A 56 -3.37 -2.51 -11.65
N MET A 57 -4.37 -3.31 -11.31
CA MET A 57 -5.12 -4.10 -12.28
C MET A 57 -6.63 -3.87 -12.13
N PRO A 58 -7.41 -4.05 -13.22
CA PRO A 58 -8.86 -3.97 -13.18
C PRO A 58 -9.47 -5.13 -12.36
N ASN A 59 -10.76 -5.01 -12.03
CA ASN A 59 -11.58 -6.01 -11.33
C ASN A 59 -11.12 -6.31 -9.89
N LEU A 60 -9.88 -6.74 -9.69
CA LEU A 60 -9.24 -6.99 -8.41
C LEU A 60 -7.79 -6.48 -8.48
N ASN A 61 -7.42 -5.53 -7.65
CA ASN A 61 -6.06 -5.01 -7.62
C ASN A 61 -5.07 -6.05 -7.06
N GLY A 62 -3.78 -5.88 -7.39
CA GLY A 62 -2.75 -6.85 -7.03
C GLY A 62 -2.51 -7.00 -5.54
N ILE A 63 -2.77 -5.98 -4.72
CA ILE A 63 -2.64 -6.07 -3.25
C ILE A 63 -3.68 -7.04 -2.69
N LEU A 64 -4.95 -6.90 -3.12
CA LEU A 64 -6.03 -7.79 -2.70
C LEU A 64 -5.86 -9.19 -3.29
N ALA A 65 -5.37 -9.31 -4.54
CA ALA A 65 -5.04 -10.60 -5.14
C ALA A 65 -3.93 -11.31 -4.36
N THR A 66 -2.86 -10.58 -4.01
CA THR A 66 -1.77 -11.08 -3.16
C THR A 66 -2.29 -11.60 -1.82
N ALA A 67 -3.11 -10.81 -1.11
CA ALA A 67 -3.69 -11.24 0.16
C ALA A 67 -4.52 -12.53 0.03
N GLN A 68 -5.29 -12.69 -1.05
CA GLN A 68 -6.07 -13.90 -1.28
C GLN A 68 -5.20 -15.12 -1.61
N ILE A 69 -4.14 -14.94 -2.38
CA ILE A 69 -3.19 -16.01 -2.73
C ILE A 69 -2.45 -16.46 -1.48
N THR A 70 -1.78 -15.55 -0.78
CA THR A 70 -0.93 -15.87 0.38
C THR A 70 -1.71 -16.45 1.56
N ALA A 71 -2.95 -16.00 1.78
CA ALA A 71 -3.82 -16.54 2.83
C ALA A 71 -4.26 -17.99 2.56
N LYS A 72 -4.47 -18.38 1.28
CA LYS A 72 -4.96 -19.71 0.91
C LYS A 72 -3.83 -20.67 0.51
N GLN A 73 -2.74 -20.14 0.02
CA GLN A 73 -1.61 -20.88 -0.56
C GLN A 73 -0.28 -20.23 -0.11
N PRO A 74 0.07 -20.33 1.19
CA PRO A 74 1.23 -19.66 1.77
C PRO A 74 2.58 -20.14 1.20
N GLN A 75 2.56 -21.27 0.47
CA GLN A 75 3.73 -21.79 -0.24
C GLN A 75 4.05 -21.01 -1.51
N ILE A 76 3.08 -20.29 -2.09
CA ILE A 76 3.29 -19.48 -3.29
C ILE A 76 3.90 -18.15 -2.87
N ALA A 77 5.09 -17.88 -3.35
CA ALA A 77 5.73 -16.58 -3.16
C ALA A 77 5.12 -15.53 -4.09
N VAL A 78 5.02 -14.28 -3.62
CA VAL A 78 4.55 -13.18 -4.47
C VAL A 78 5.59 -12.07 -4.46
N ILE A 79 6.03 -11.67 -5.67
CA ILE A 79 6.78 -10.45 -5.91
C ILE A 79 5.86 -9.47 -6.61
N VAL A 80 5.73 -8.29 -6.03
CA VAL A 80 4.90 -7.24 -6.60
C VAL A 80 5.75 -6.32 -7.49
N LEU A 81 5.22 -6.01 -8.67
CA LEU A 81 5.74 -5.05 -9.63
C LEU A 81 4.85 -3.81 -9.62
N SER A 82 5.42 -2.62 -9.48
CA SER A 82 4.65 -1.39 -9.35
C SER A 82 5.29 -0.21 -10.05
N MET A 83 4.49 0.72 -10.57
CA MET A 83 4.96 2.04 -10.99
C MET A 83 5.13 3.01 -9.81
N HIS A 84 4.66 2.62 -8.62
CA HIS A 84 4.62 3.49 -7.43
C HIS A 84 5.74 3.14 -6.46
N SER A 85 6.39 4.18 -5.93
CA SER A 85 7.38 4.05 -4.83
C SER A 85 6.84 4.59 -3.50
N ASP A 86 5.52 4.85 -3.43
CA ASP A 86 4.92 5.41 -2.23
C ASP A 86 4.90 4.41 -1.08
N ARG A 87 5.20 4.91 0.11
CA ARG A 87 5.20 4.17 1.37
C ARG A 87 3.94 3.31 1.57
N ARG A 88 2.78 3.86 1.25
CA ARG A 88 1.49 3.19 1.47
C ARG A 88 1.38 1.92 0.65
N PHE A 89 1.71 1.98 -0.66
CA PHE A 89 1.68 0.80 -1.53
C PHE A 89 2.66 -0.28 -1.08
N ILE A 90 3.88 0.11 -0.70
CA ILE A 90 4.90 -0.82 -0.22
C ILE A 90 4.40 -1.52 1.07
N ALA A 91 3.94 -0.75 2.05
CA ALA A 91 3.49 -1.29 3.33
C ALA A 91 2.25 -2.19 3.19
N GLU A 92 1.25 -1.80 2.40
CA GLU A 92 0.04 -2.60 2.17
C GLU A 92 0.36 -3.91 1.43
N THR A 93 1.27 -3.86 0.47
CA THR A 93 1.74 -5.04 -0.27
C THR A 93 2.44 -6.06 0.63
N LEU A 94 3.37 -5.61 1.48
CA LEU A 94 4.05 -6.48 2.43
C LEU A 94 3.09 -7.03 3.49
N LYS A 95 2.13 -6.24 3.99
CA LYS A 95 1.06 -6.71 4.87
C LYS A 95 0.16 -7.75 4.21
N ALA A 96 -0.04 -7.66 2.90
CA ALA A 96 -0.76 -8.66 2.11
C ALA A 96 0.02 -9.97 1.94
N GLY A 97 1.27 -10.05 2.42
CA GLY A 97 2.11 -11.24 2.40
C GLY A 97 3.05 -11.34 1.20
N ALA A 98 3.24 -10.27 0.42
CA ALA A 98 4.26 -10.25 -0.61
C ALA A 98 5.66 -10.40 -0.01
N ARG A 99 6.52 -11.14 -0.69
CA ARG A 99 7.91 -11.36 -0.32
C ARG A 99 8.89 -10.53 -1.14
N GLY A 100 8.39 -9.81 -2.16
CA GLY A 100 9.18 -8.90 -2.95
C GLY A 100 8.40 -7.68 -3.40
N TYR A 101 9.10 -6.55 -3.53
CA TYR A 101 8.57 -5.31 -4.10
C TYR A 101 9.60 -4.69 -5.04
N LEU A 102 9.25 -4.65 -6.31
CA LEU A 102 10.08 -4.07 -7.38
C LEU A 102 9.33 -2.93 -8.07
N LEU A 103 10.07 -1.98 -8.58
CA LEU A 103 9.52 -0.99 -9.51
C LEU A 103 9.54 -1.55 -10.93
N LYS A 104 8.52 -1.25 -11.74
CA LYS A 104 8.46 -1.69 -13.14
C LYS A 104 9.61 -1.13 -14.01
N GLU A 105 10.29 -0.09 -13.52
CA GLU A 105 11.51 0.47 -14.12
C GLU A 105 12.80 -0.30 -13.76
N SER A 106 12.71 -1.32 -12.91
CA SER A 106 13.84 -2.14 -12.50
C SER A 106 14.43 -2.90 -13.71
N SER A 107 15.73 -3.11 -13.68
CA SER A 107 16.42 -3.86 -14.74
C SER A 107 16.00 -5.33 -14.77
N SER A 108 16.15 -5.96 -15.94
CA SER A 108 15.92 -7.41 -16.09
C SER A 108 16.72 -8.23 -15.09
N GLN A 109 17.97 -7.83 -14.86
CA GLN A 109 18.86 -8.49 -13.90
C GLN A 109 18.31 -8.41 -12.47
N THR A 110 17.79 -7.24 -12.07
CA THR A 110 17.17 -7.04 -10.75
C THR A 110 15.95 -7.94 -10.53
N VAL A 111 15.15 -8.16 -11.59
CA VAL A 111 13.99 -9.07 -11.50
C VAL A 111 14.45 -10.51 -11.26
N ILE A 112 15.48 -10.96 -11.97
CA ILE A 112 16.04 -12.31 -11.85
C ILE A 112 16.62 -12.52 -10.44
N GLU A 113 17.39 -11.56 -9.94
CA GLU A 113 17.96 -11.58 -8.58
C GLU A 113 16.86 -11.64 -7.52
N ALA A 114 15.81 -10.84 -7.68
CA ALA A 114 14.68 -10.83 -6.78
C ALA A 114 13.95 -12.18 -6.73
N ILE A 115 13.77 -12.83 -7.90
CA ILE A 115 13.16 -14.16 -7.97
C ILE A 115 14.00 -15.18 -7.19
N HIS A 116 15.31 -15.23 -7.43
CA HIS A 116 16.19 -16.16 -6.72
C HIS A 116 16.24 -15.90 -5.21
N SER A 117 16.34 -14.63 -4.78
CA SER A 117 16.37 -14.25 -3.38
C SER A 117 15.05 -14.65 -2.66
N VAL A 118 13.91 -14.36 -3.28
CA VAL A 118 12.59 -14.69 -2.72
C VAL A 118 12.38 -16.21 -2.67
N MET A 119 12.81 -16.94 -3.68
CA MET A 119 12.77 -18.41 -3.68
C MET A 119 13.75 -19.02 -2.68
N GLY A 120 14.81 -18.31 -2.32
CA GLY A 120 15.71 -18.63 -1.21
C GLY A 120 15.11 -18.37 0.18
N GLY A 121 13.90 -17.79 0.25
CA GLY A 121 13.20 -17.49 1.51
C GLY A 121 13.42 -16.08 2.05
N GLU A 122 14.15 -15.24 1.35
CA GLU A 122 14.40 -13.84 1.73
C GLU A 122 13.26 -12.91 1.33
N ILE A 123 13.25 -11.69 1.84
CA ILE A 123 12.42 -10.59 1.37
C ILE A 123 13.28 -9.70 0.48
N TYR A 124 12.83 -9.43 -0.74
CA TYR A 124 13.53 -8.58 -1.68
C TYR A 124 12.79 -7.26 -1.92
N LEU A 125 13.47 -6.15 -1.70
CA LEU A 125 12.95 -4.81 -1.96
C LEU A 125 13.89 -4.06 -2.88
N SER A 126 13.35 -3.37 -3.89
CA SER A 126 14.17 -2.43 -4.66
C SER A 126 14.77 -1.35 -3.76
N ASP A 127 15.91 -0.79 -4.13
CA ASP A 127 16.63 0.22 -3.33
C ASP A 127 15.72 1.38 -2.91
N LYS A 128 14.89 1.88 -3.84
CA LYS A 128 13.91 2.92 -3.53
C LYS A 128 12.88 2.47 -2.50
N ALA A 129 12.36 1.25 -2.61
CA ALA A 129 11.39 0.73 -1.65
C ALA A 129 12.02 0.51 -0.27
N CYS A 130 13.26 0.03 -0.24
CA CYS A 130 14.03 -0.13 1.00
C CYS A 130 14.26 1.22 1.67
N THR A 131 14.72 2.23 0.94
CA THR A 131 14.94 3.59 1.46
C THR A 131 13.67 4.15 2.10
N VAL A 132 12.54 4.08 1.39
CA VAL A 132 11.25 4.58 1.90
C VAL A 132 10.83 3.89 3.19
N LEU A 133 11.01 2.56 3.30
CA LEU A 133 10.67 1.82 4.52
C LEU A 133 11.62 2.13 5.67
N VAL A 134 12.93 2.26 5.41
CA VAL A 134 13.92 2.61 6.44
C VAL A 134 13.66 4.01 6.98
N GLU A 135 13.41 4.99 6.10
CA GLU A 135 13.07 6.35 6.53
C GLU A 135 11.79 6.37 7.38
N ASP A 136 10.79 5.57 7.00
CA ASP A 136 9.57 5.46 7.77
C ASP A 136 9.79 4.80 9.12
N TYR A 137 10.57 3.74 9.17
CA TYR A 137 10.94 3.07 10.42
C TYR A 137 11.73 4.00 11.35
N LEU A 138 12.71 4.72 10.82
CA LEU A 138 13.46 5.72 11.60
C LEU A 138 12.56 6.83 12.12
N ARG A 139 11.58 7.26 11.33
CA ARG A 139 10.58 8.24 11.77
C ARG A 139 9.72 7.68 12.90
N LEU A 140 9.32 6.41 12.84
CA LEU A 140 8.58 5.73 13.91
C LEU A 140 9.43 5.62 15.19
N LEU A 141 10.68 5.22 15.08
CA LEU A 141 11.62 5.19 16.22
C LEU A 141 11.88 6.57 16.82
N GLY A 142 12.06 7.58 15.96
CA GLY A 142 12.20 8.98 16.41
C GLY A 142 10.94 9.52 17.09
N SER A 143 9.77 8.96 16.80
CA SER A 143 8.51 9.31 17.45
C SER A 143 8.23 8.53 18.74
N GLU A 144 8.97 7.44 19.01
CA GLU A 144 8.90 6.74 20.30
C GLU A 144 9.71 7.44 21.41
N SER A 145 10.68 8.27 21.04
CA SER A 145 11.44 9.11 21.99
C SER A 145 10.96 10.55 22.09
N ALA A 146 10.09 10.98 21.18
CA ALA A 146 9.29 12.18 21.31
C ALA A 146 7.85 11.71 21.48
N ASP A 147 7.28 11.95 22.65
CA ASP A 147 5.85 11.79 22.94
C ASP A 147 5.00 11.81 21.67
N LYS A 148 4.06 10.84 21.51
CA LYS A 148 3.04 10.86 20.44
C LYS A 148 2.27 12.18 20.52
N THR A 149 2.87 13.25 20.15
CA THR A 149 2.17 14.51 19.95
C THR A 149 1.58 14.48 18.54
N ASN A 150 0.46 13.80 18.40
CA ASN A 150 -0.57 14.34 17.54
C ASN A 150 -0.57 15.84 17.83
N PRO A 151 -0.30 16.73 16.85
CA PRO A 151 -0.24 18.17 17.11
C PRO A 151 -1.55 18.68 17.73
N LEU A 152 -2.59 17.85 17.69
CA LEU A 152 -3.89 18.12 18.28
C LEU A 152 -4.01 17.43 19.65
N SER A 153 -4.53 18.16 20.64
CA SER A 153 -4.98 17.57 21.90
C SER A 153 -6.16 16.62 21.66
N GLU A 154 -6.44 15.72 22.61
CA GLU A 154 -7.60 14.83 22.55
C GLU A 154 -8.88 15.59 22.18
N ARG A 155 -9.09 16.75 22.81
CA ARG A 155 -10.27 17.58 22.57
C ARG A 155 -10.30 18.20 21.18
N GLU A 156 -9.17 18.61 20.64
CA GLU A 156 -9.04 19.09 19.27
C GLU A 156 -9.27 17.95 18.25
N MET A 157 -8.88 16.72 18.58
CA MET A 157 -9.13 15.55 17.75
C MET A 157 -10.63 15.21 17.70
N GLU A 158 -11.34 15.24 18.83
CA GLU A 158 -12.80 15.04 18.86
C GLU A 158 -13.52 16.07 17.98
N VAL A 159 -13.12 17.34 18.09
CA VAL A 159 -13.68 18.42 17.27
C VAL A 159 -13.36 18.20 15.78
N LEU A 160 -12.12 17.82 15.43
CA LEU A 160 -11.72 17.50 14.05
C LEU A 160 -12.62 16.42 13.45
N LEU A 161 -12.79 15.29 14.14
CA LEU A 161 -13.59 14.17 13.66
C LEU A 161 -15.05 14.55 13.40
N LEU A 162 -15.63 15.40 14.22
CA LEU A 162 -17.00 15.90 14.02
C LEU A 162 -17.08 16.91 12.86
N LEU A 163 -16.08 17.79 12.70
CA LEU A 163 -16.00 18.74 11.60
C LEU A 163 -15.94 18.04 10.23
N VAL A 164 -15.06 17.03 10.09
CA VAL A 164 -14.89 16.31 8.81
C VAL A 164 -16.09 15.40 8.48
N LYS A 165 -16.88 15.01 9.49
CA LYS A 165 -18.19 14.34 9.32
C LYS A 165 -19.32 15.31 8.96
N GLY A 166 -19.01 16.59 8.68
CA GLY A 166 -19.97 17.59 8.24
C GLY A 166 -20.86 18.17 9.35
N ARG A 167 -20.52 17.96 10.63
CA ARG A 167 -21.28 18.57 11.73
C ARG A 167 -21.02 20.07 11.81
N ASN A 168 -22.07 20.85 11.98
CA ASN A 168 -21.94 22.29 12.19
C ASN A 168 -21.54 22.62 13.64
N GLY A 169 -21.06 23.86 13.87
CA GLY A 169 -20.54 24.27 15.17
C GLY A 169 -21.54 24.13 16.32
N LYS A 170 -22.85 24.28 16.06
CA LYS A 170 -23.90 24.08 17.08
C LYS A 170 -24.04 22.60 17.45
N GLN A 171 -24.10 21.71 16.46
CA GLN A 171 -24.16 20.26 16.66
C GLN A 171 -22.93 19.71 17.41
N ILE A 172 -21.74 20.27 17.12
CA ILE A 172 -20.52 19.91 17.83
C ILE A 172 -20.57 20.40 19.29
N ALA A 173 -21.02 21.63 19.50
CA ALA A 173 -21.18 22.21 20.83
C ALA A 173 -22.10 21.35 21.69
N ASP A 174 -23.26 20.96 21.15
CA ASP A 174 -24.24 20.10 21.82
C ASP A 174 -23.67 18.70 22.10
N THR A 175 -22.98 18.07 21.10
CA THR A 175 -22.38 16.73 21.23
C THR A 175 -21.30 16.69 22.31
N LEU A 176 -20.47 17.73 22.35
CA LEU A 176 -19.33 17.80 23.25
C LEU A 176 -19.58 18.55 24.56
N SER A 177 -20.82 19.03 24.79
CA SER A 177 -21.24 19.80 25.98
C SER A 177 -20.36 21.04 26.23
N ILE A 178 -20.04 21.79 25.17
CA ILE A 178 -19.23 23.03 25.22
C ILE A 178 -19.95 24.18 24.50
N SER A 179 -19.44 25.40 24.67
CA SER A 179 -20.01 26.55 23.96
C SER A 179 -19.62 26.55 22.48
N LYS A 180 -20.46 27.15 21.62
CA LYS A 180 -20.11 27.33 20.19
C LYS A 180 -18.81 28.14 20.03
N ASN A 181 -18.57 29.14 20.87
CA ASN A 181 -17.34 29.93 20.84
C ASN A 181 -16.10 29.05 21.14
N THR A 182 -16.24 28.05 22.02
CA THR A 182 -15.18 27.07 22.31
C THR A 182 -14.90 26.19 21.08
N VAL A 183 -15.95 25.76 20.38
CA VAL A 183 -15.78 25.00 19.10
C VAL A 183 -15.06 25.83 18.06
N ASP A 184 -15.41 27.10 17.87
CA ASP A 184 -14.79 28.00 16.92
C ASP A 184 -13.29 28.25 17.27
N THR A 185 -12.98 28.30 18.57
CA THR A 185 -11.61 28.41 19.06
C THR A 185 -10.79 27.13 18.73
N HIS A 186 -11.35 25.96 19.01
CA HIS A 186 -10.69 24.68 18.66
C HIS A 186 -10.51 24.56 17.15
N ARG A 187 -11.52 24.89 16.34
CA ARG A 187 -11.43 24.87 14.89
C ARG A 187 -10.27 25.72 14.37
N ARG A 188 -10.09 26.95 14.90
CA ARG A 188 -8.97 27.81 14.49
C ARG A 188 -7.65 27.19 14.86
N ARG A 189 -7.48 26.71 16.09
CA ARG A 189 -6.25 26.05 16.56
C ARG A 189 -5.93 24.79 15.75
N ILE A 190 -6.93 24.00 15.37
CA ILE A 190 -6.74 22.82 14.52
C ILE A 190 -6.20 23.23 13.16
N LEU A 191 -6.78 24.22 12.51
CA LEU A 191 -6.33 24.72 11.22
C LEU A 191 -4.89 25.25 11.30
N ASP A 192 -4.58 26.06 12.34
CA ASP A 192 -3.25 26.60 12.56
C ASP A 192 -2.21 25.48 12.81
N LYS A 193 -2.51 24.52 13.68
CA LYS A 193 -1.61 23.41 14.03
C LYS A 193 -1.35 22.45 12.87
N LEU A 194 -2.34 22.25 12.00
CA LEU A 194 -2.22 21.36 10.83
C LEU A 194 -1.79 22.09 9.55
N GLY A 195 -1.59 23.43 9.61
CA GLY A 195 -1.21 24.22 8.44
C GLY A 195 -2.27 24.25 7.34
N CYS A 196 -3.56 24.07 7.69
CA CYS A 196 -4.67 24.07 6.75
C CYS A 196 -5.30 25.45 6.66
N ALA A 197 -5.39 26.00 5.44
CA ALA A 197 -6.02 27.32 5.24
C ALA A 197 -7.56 27.26 5.13
N SER A 198 -8.14 26.07 4.95
CA SER A 198 -9.59 25.90 4.72
C SER A 198 -10.12 24.57 5.25
N MET A 199 -11.47 24.50 5.38
CA MET A 199 -12.13 23.22 5.70
C MET A 199 -11.94 22.15 4.62
N ALA A 200 -11.82 22.55 3.35
CA ALA A 200 -11.56 21.63 2.27
C ALA A 200 -10.16 20.97 2.40
N GLU A 201 -9.16 21.74 2.82
CA GLU A 201 -7.83 21.22 3.11
C GLU A 201 -7.82 20.33 4.35
N LEU A 202 -8.58 20.71 5.39
CA LEU A 202 -8.73 19.89 6.58
C LEU A 202 -9.40 18.55 6.27
N THR A 203 -10.40 18.52 5.38
CA THR A 203 -11.04 17.28 4.94
C THR A 203 -10.06 16.42 4.12
N LYS A 204 -9.30 17.02 3.20
CA LYS A 204 -8.24 16.30 2.46
C LYS A 204 -7.19 15.71 3.41
N TYR A 205 -6.78 16.47 4.41
CA TYR A 205 -5.86 15.99 5.46
C TYR A 205 -6.46 14.78 6.18
N ALA A 206 -7.73 14.87 6.64
CA ALA A 206 -8.37 13.78 7.37
C ALA A 206 -8.53 12.50 6.54
N ILE A 207 -8.77 12.61 5.23
CA ILE A 207 -8.80 11.46 4.31
C ILE A 207 -7.40 10.86 4.18
N ARG A 208 -6.39 11.68 3.98
CA ARG A 208 -4.98 11.24 3.84
C ARG A 208 -4.48 10.52 5.08
N GLU A 209 -4.82 11.01 6.26
CA GLU A 209 -4.41 10.41 7.55
C GLU A 209 -5.34 9.26 7.99
N GLY A 210 -6.37 8.92 7.19
CA GLY A 210 -7.27 7.81 7.49
C GLY A 210 -8.34 8.08 8.54
N PHE A 211 -8.55 9.34 8.93
CA PHE A 211 -9.61 9.74 9.87
C PHE A 211 -11.00 9.77 9.25
N LEU A 212 -11.09 9.77 7.91
CA LEU A 212 -12.33 9.72 7.15
C LEU A 212 -12.15 8.77 5.96
N THR A 213 -13.01 7.76 5.86
CA THR A 213 -13.15 6.90 4.67
C THR A 213 -14.28 7.46 3.79
N LEU A 214 -14.03 7.60 2.51
CA LEU A 214 -15.09 7.86 1.52
C LEU A 214 -15.81 6.53 1.27
N GLU A 215 -17.07 6.44 1.72
CA GLU A 215 -17.99 5.38 1.30
C GLU A 215 -18.43 5.60 -0.15
#